data_9c66843c169348e43cf20c80faf8cbb0
#
_entry.id   9c66843c169348e43cf20c80faf8cbb0
#
_cell.length_a   1.000
_cell.length_b   1.000
_cell.length_c   1.000
_cell.angle_alpha   90.00
_cell.angle_beta   90.00
_cell.angle_gamma   90.00
#
_symmetry.space_group_name_H-M   'P 1'
#
loop_
_entity.id
_entity.type
_entity.pdbx_description
1 polymer ?
#
loop_
_entity_poly.entity_id
_entity_poly.type
_entity_poly.pdbx_seq_one_letter_code
_entity_poly.pdbx_strand_id
1 'polypeptide(L)'
;MKKSLAMILALVLAVGLLAGCGGNNAAPAPAAPAEAAPAEAAPAAPAEAAPAAAPIIIGGVNDLTGNRSVTGNAINNGVTLAIEEINAAGGILGREVKYVVYDNKNDVQETISAYTRLADVDKACAVITTDASGVFMGLIEVATEKAVPVLGMPSDPRAVMDTEGTGEVYPYCFLTGQCNAPQQAAIIAQYVAENTDLKKAALFYDQSNAYAVAYMNGFRDLWLSRGGEIVIEETCNASDQDFSTQLSKIKASGAEFICTPNPTAQLVIMVNQAAQLGLNVPYVGAQDMSDPFLSLLDNPAVVSKAYFQASVYMGDPALDEFNANYAARFGDPATLKAVNGYDTMYILKAAIEAAGSDDPAAIKDAMENSIQGLDLLCTDSYTEDGATHSPSGLGMAVYEITDGVLEYKTYLNP
;
A
#
# COMPACT_ATOMS: atom_id res chain seq x y z
N MET A 1 2.11 -25.12 -9.96
CA MET A 1 2.67 -26.48 -9.79
C MET A 1 2.85 -26.72 -8.31
N LYS A 2 2.03 -27.62 -7.75
CA LYS A 2 1.97 -27.93 -6.32
C LYS A 2 3.25 -28.61 -5.87
N LYS A 3 3.88 -28.15 -4.80
CA LYS A 3 4.84 -28.94 -4.03
C LYS A 3 4.43 -28.96 -2.56
N SER A 4 3.98 -30.12 -2.16
CA SER A 4 3.68 -30.52 -0.81
C SER A 4 4.93 -30.51 0.06
N LEU A 5 4.88 -29.90 1.22
CA LEU A 5 5.91 -30.03 2.24
C LEU A 5 5.41 -30.98 3.33
N ALA A 6 6.14 -32.07 3.51
CA ALA A 6 5.83 -33.16 4.44
C ALA A 6 6.35 -32.84 5.83
N MET A 7 5.46 -33.05 6.80
CA MET A 7 5.66 -33.04 8.23
C MET A 7 6.62 -34.18 8.65
N ILE A 8 7.66 -33.89 9.41
CA ILE A 8 8.44 -34.92 10.13
C ILE A 8 8.26 -34.68 11.63
N LEU A 9 7.47 -35.57 12.25
CA LEU A 9 7.31 -35.71 13.69
C LEU A 9 8.27 -36.78 14.17
N ALA A 10 9.25 -36.46 15.00
CA ALA A 10 10.14 -37.43 15.65
C ALA A 10 9.69 -37.66 17.08
N LEU A 11 9.11 -38.84 17.28
CA LEU A 11 8.75 -39.37 18.60
C LEU A 11 9.90 -40.23 19.10
N VAL A 12 10.50 -39.92 20.25
CA VAL A 12 11.43 -40.80 20.95
C VAL A 12 10.78 -41.30 22.25
N LEU A 13 10.37 -42.53 22.25
CA LEU A 13 9.99 -43.30 23.45
C LEU A 13 11.17 -44.23 23.78
N ALA A 14 11.70 -44.15 25.01
CA ALA A 14 12.58 -45.14 25.56
C ALA A 14 11.89 -45.85 26.70
N VAL A 15 11.67 -47.12 26.54
CA VAL A 15 11.31 -48.07 27.60
C VAL A 15 12.38 -49.17 27.62
N GLY A 16 12.89 -49.47 28.78
CA GLY A 16 13.75 -50.63 28.96
C GLY A 16 13.90 -51.03 30.43
N LEU A 17 13.07 -51.94 30.84
CA LEU A 17 13.21 -52.70 32.07
C LEU A 17 13.73 -54.11 31.72
N LEU A 18 14.59 -54.70 32.59
CA LEU A 18 14.57 -56.07 33.09
C LEU A 18 15.99 -56.47 33.57
N ALA A 19 16.20 -56.60 34.81
CA ALA A 19 16.23 -57.74 35.72
C ALA A 19 17.16 -58.91 35.34
N GLY A 20 18.07 -59.26 36.22
CA GLY A 20 18.87 -60.47 36.17
C GLY A 20 19.69 -60.68 37.48
N CYS A 21 19.27 -61.59 38.29
CA CYS A 21 19.88 -62.04 39.54
C CYS A 21 21.16 -62.85 39.36
N GLY A 22 22.07 -62.83 40.35
CA GLY A 22 23.11 -63.81 40.50
C GLY A 22 24.10 -63.45 41.65
N GLY A 23 23.98 -64.15 42.81
CA GLY A 23 24.74 -63.94 44.02
C GLY A 23 26.14 -64.56 44.01
N ASN A 24 27.03 -64.11 44.86
CA ASN A 24 27.70 -64.93 45.87
C ASN A 24 28.64 -64.12 46.78
N ASN A 25 28.68 -64.58 48.02
CA ASN A 25 29.46 -64.22 49.19
C ASN A 25 30.93 -63.89 48.99
N ALA A 26 31.43 -62.89 49.74
CA ALA A 26 32.69 -62.93 50.49
C ALA A 26 32.76 -61.75 51.50
N ALA A 27 33.34 -62.06 52.65
CA ALA A 27 33.33 -61.32 53.93
C ALA A 27 34.34 -60.17 53.98
N PRO A 28 34.48 -59.41 55.08
CA PRO A 28 34.63 -57.98 55.15
C PRO A 28 36.07 -57.50 55.31
N ALA A 29 36.37 -56.28 54.83
CA ALA A 29 37.60 -55.52 55.13
C ALA A 29 37.24 -54.04 55.39
N PRO A 30 38.13 -53.27 56.02
CA PRO A 30 37.80 -52.30 57.04
C PRO A 30 37.41 -50.91 56.55
N ALA A 31 36.80 -50.15 57.46
CA ALA A 31 36.22 -48.83 57.29
C ALA A 31 37.20 -47.79 56.79
N ALA A 32 36.81 -47.03 55.75
CA ALA A 32 37.38 -45.78 55.30
C ALA A 32 36.48 -44.60 55.70
N PRO A 33 37.02 -43.37 55.79
CA PRO A 33 36.34 -42.25 56.47
C PRO A 33 35.12 -41.71 55.73
N ALA A 34 34.19 -41.17 56.47
CA ALA A 34 32.96 -40.56 56.02
C ALA A 34 33.20 -39.43 54.99
N GLU A 35 32.70 -39.63 53.80
CA GLU A 35 32.61 -38.61 52.75
C GLU A 35 31.39 -37.69 53.03
N ALA A 36 31.66 -36.39 53.04
CA ALA A 36 30.66 -35.37 53.35
C ALA A 36 29.55 -35.38 52.26
N ALA A 37 28.30 -35.36 52.69
CA ALA A 37 27.15 -35.24 51.81
C ALA A 37 27.23 -34.01 50.88
N PRO A 38 26.78 -34.12 49.62
CA PRO A 38 26.75 -32.95 48.72
C PRO A 38 25.72 -31.95 49.27
N ALA A 39 26.14 -30.70 49.41
CA ALA A 39 25.26 -29.59 49.75
C ALA A 39 24.16 -29.47 48.66
N GLU A 40 22.93 -29.52 49.05
CA GLU A 40 21.75 -29.27 48.24
C GLU A 40 21.87 -27.86 47.65
N ALA A 41 22.01 -27.74 46.32
CA ALA A 41 22.10 -26.46 45.64
C ALA A 41 20.77 -25.70 45.84
N ALA A 42 20.88 -24.53 46.46
CA ALA A 42 19.74 -23.63 46.60
C ALA A 42 19.15 -23.34 45.20
N PRO A 43 17.81 -23.22 45.05
CA PRO A 43 17.20 -22.87 43.78
C PRO A 43 17.74 -21.53 43.32
N ALA A 44 18.25 -21.49 42.06
CA ALA A 44 18.68 -20.25 41.43
C ALA A 44 17.50 -19.27 41.44
N ALA A 45 17.73 -18.07 41.96
CA ALA A 45 16.79 -16.98 41.86
C ALA A 45 16.37 -16.78 40.40
N PRO A 46 15.09 -16.49 40.10
CA PRO A 46 14.68 -16.18 38.74
C PRO A 46 15.60 -15.07 38.21
N ALA A 47 16.19 -15.30 37.06
CA ALA A 47 16.95 -14.28 36.36
C ALA A 47 16.02 -13.08 36.16
N GLU A 48 16.39 -11.94 36.70
CA GLU A 48 15.71 -10.67 36.49
C GLU A 48 15.63 -10.45 34.98
N ALA A 49 14.41 -10.41 34.41
CA ALA A 49 14.22 -10.22 33.00
C ALA A 49 14.90 -8.89 32.59
N ALA A 50 15.80 -8.95 31.63
CA ALA A 50 16.43 -7.75 31.10
C ALA A 50 15.32 -6.72 30.76
N PRO A 51 15.52 -5.42 31.05
CA PRO A 51 14.51 -4.42 30.74
C PRO A 51 14.15 -4.51 29.26
N ALA A 52 12.85 -4.60 28.97
CA ALA A 52 12.36 -4.66 27.61
C ALA A 52 12.91 -3.47 26.81
N ALA A 53 13.47 -3.75 25.64
CA ALA A 53 13.99 -2.70 24.77
C ALA A 53 12.88 -1.67 24.45
N ALA A 54 13.24 -0.39 24.34
CA ALA A 54 12.28 0.66 24.03
C ALA A 54 11.52 0.34 22.72
N PRO A 55 10.20 0.62 22.64
CA PRO A 55 9.44 0.34 21.43
C PRO A 55 9.96 1.14 20.25
N ILE A 56 9.74 0.62 19.03
CA ILE A 56 9.94 1.34 17.77
C ILE A 56 8.70 2.19 17.53
N ILE A 57 8.88 3.49 17.30
CA ILE A 57 7.77 4.42 17.08
C ILE A 57 7.61 4.67 15.58
N ILE A 58 6.46 4.30 15.04
CA ILE A 58 6.04 4.63 13.68
C ILE A 58 4.99 5.74 13.75
N GLY A 59 5.18 6.77 12.94
CA GLY A 59 4.20 7.85 12.80
C GLY A 59 3.15 7.55 11.73
N GLY A 60 1.95 8.08 11.92
CA GLY A 60 0.88 8.09 10.94
C GLY A 60 0.31 9.49 10.75
N VAL A 61 0.16 9.93 9.49
CA VAL A 61 -0.49 11.21 9.16
C VAL A 61 -1.48 10.95 8.03
N ASN A 62 -2.76 10.78 8.38
CA ASN A 62 -3.79 10.42 7.42
C ASN A 62 -5.03 11.31 7.57
N ASP A 63 -5.84 11.41 6.51
CA ASP A 63 -7.16 12.05 6.58
C ASP A 63 -8.15 11.13 7.31
N LEU A 64 -8.44 11.42 8.57
CA LEU A 64 -9.35 10.60 9.37
C LEU A 64 -10.76 11.21 9.45
N THR A 65 -10.90 12.54 9.29
CA THR A 65 -12.18 13.26 9.44
C THR A 65 -12.49 14.22 8.28
N GLY A 66 -11.56 14.42 7.34
CA GLY A 66 -11.72 15.31 6.19
C GLY A 66 -12.50 14.70 5.03
N ASN A 67 -12.37 15.31 3.87
CA ASN A 67 -13.11 14.93 2.66
C ASN A 67 -12.62 13.63 2.00
N ARG A 68 -11.46 13.11 2.41
CA ARG A 68 -10.91 11.81 1.99
C ARG A 68 -10.87 10.78 3.13
N SER A 69 -11.65 10.99 4.18
CA SER A 69 -11.60 10.16 5.40
C SER A 69 -11.90 8.67 5.15
N VAL A 70 -12.70 8.33 4.15
CA VAL A 70 -12.92 6.92 3.76
C VAL A 70 -11.59 6.27 3.34
N THR A 71 -10.83 6.95 2.47
CA THR A 71 -9.52 6.50 2.02
C THR A 71 -8.49 6.52 3.15
N GLY A 72 -8.42 7.62 3.89
CA GLY A 72 -7.44 7.79 4.97
C GLY A 72 -7.64 6.78 6.11
N ASN A 73 -8.89 6.50 6.50
CA ASN A 73 -9.19 5.46 7.48
C ASN A 73 -8.86 4.06 6.96
N ALA A 74 -9.10 3.77 5.68
CA ALA A 74 -8.75 2.48 5.09
C ALA A 74 -7.23 2.23 5.14
N ILE A 75 -6.41 3.23 4.74
CA ILE A 75 -4.94 3.18 4.85
C ILE A 75 -4.53 2.95 6.31
N ASN A 76 -5.03 3.79 7.22
CA ASN A 76 -4.73 3.72 8.64
C ASN A 76 -5.07 2.35 9.26
N ASN A 77 -6.20 1.79 8.89
CA ASN A 77 -6.63 0.47 9.36
C ASN A 77 -5.73 -0.64 8.82
N GLY A 78 -5.31 -0.57 7.55
CA GLY A 78 -4.34 -1.51 6.97
C GLY A 78 -3.01 -1.49 7.73
N VAL A 79 -2.45 -0.30 7.98
CA VAL A 79 -1.22 -0.13 8.79
C VAL A 79 -1.42 -0.68 10.20
N THR A 80 -2.57 -0.41 10.82
CA THR A 80 -2.88 -0.88 12.18
C THR A 80 -2.92 -2.40 12.24
N LEU A 81 -3.60 -3.05 11.29
CA LEU A 81 -3.67 -4.52 11.24
C LEU A 81 -2.27 -5.13 11.07
N ALA A 82 -1.46 -4.59 10.15
CA ALA A 82 -0.08 -5.03 9.96
C ALA A 82 0.74 -4.93 11.25
N ILE A 83 0.64 -3.81 11.99
CA ILE A 83 1.36 -3.61 13.25
C ILE A 83 0.89 -4.60 14.33
N GLU A 84 -0.43 -4.86 14.43
CA GLU A 84 -0.97 -5.85 15.37
C GLU A 84 -0.40 -7.25 15.08
N GLU A 85 -0.35 -7.66 13.82
CA GLU A 85 0.22 -8.96 13.40
C GLU A 85 1.75 -9.01 13.61
N ILE A 86 2.47 -7.96 13.26
CA ILE A 86 3.92 -7.83 13.50
C ILE A 86 4.23 -7.96 15.00
N ASN A 87 3.48 -7.29 15.87
CA ASN A 87 3.66 -7.37 17.31
C ASN A 87 3.32 -8.77 17.86
N ALA A 88 2.28 -9.41 17.35
CA ALA A 88 1.93 -10.79 17.71
C ALA A 88 3.04 -11.78 17.30
N ALA A 89 3.79 -11.47 16.22
CA ALA A 89 4.93 -12.26 15.77
C ALA A 89 6.26 -11.93 16.50
N GLY A 90 6.26 -11.01 17.48
CA GLY A 90 7.44 -10.63 18.27
C GLY A 90 8.03 -9.26 17.97
N GLY A 91 7.34 -8.45 17.19
CA GLY A 91 7.73 -7.08 16.83
C GLY A 91 8.79 -7.01 15.73
N ILE A 92 9.45 -5.86 15.61
CA ILE A 92 10.56 -5.63 14.69
C ILE A 92 11.86 -5.61 15.51
N LEU A 93 12.89 -6.35 15.09
CA LEU A 93 14.13 -6.52 15.83
C LEU A 93 13.92 -6.96 17.31
N GLY A 94 12.84 -7.73 17.57
CA GLY A 94 12.47 -8.18 18.93
C GLY A 94 11.89 -7.06 19.81
N ARG A 95 11.47 -5.94 19.24
CA ARG A 95 10.91 -4.78 19.93
C ARG A 95 9.46 -4.56 19.51
N GLU A 96 8.62 -4.16 20.48
CA GLU A 96 7.24 -3.73 20.18
C GLU A 96 7.23 -2.53 19.22
N VAL A 97 6.29 -2.54 18.26
CA VAL A 97 6.02 -1.40 17.39
C VAL A 97 4.84 -0.61 17.94
N LYS A 98 5.00 0.70 18.09
CA LYS A 98 3.92 1.63 18.48
C LYS A 98 3.59 2.55 17.32
N TYR A 99 2.30 2.66 17.03
CA TYR A 99 1.78 3.54 16.00
C TYR A 99 1.18 4.81 16.62
N VAL A 100 1.72 5.98 16.27
CA VAL A 100 1.23 7.28 16.73
C VAL A 100 0.64 8.01 15.54
N VAL A 101 -0.66 8.28 15.57
CA VAL A 101 -1.42 8.78 14.42
C VAL A 101 -2.00 10.17 14.68
N TYR A 102 -1.91 11.04 13.69
CA TYR A 102 -2.55 12.34 13.66
C TYR A 102 -3.44 12.50 12.42
N ASP A 103 -4.60 13.15 12.62
CA ASP A 103 -5.52 13.51 11.55
C ASP A 103 -5.04 14.79 10.85
N ASN A 104 -4.80 14.71 9.55
CA ASN A 104 -4.41 15.85 8.73
C ASN A 104 -5.59 16.53 7.99
N LYS A 105 -6.78 15.96 8.03
CA LYS A 105 -7.99 16.47 7.38
C LYS A 105 -7.82 16.75 5.87
N ASN A 106 -6.86 16.09 5.23
CA ASN A 106 -6.43 16.34 3.86
C ASN A 106 -5.94 17.80 3.63
N ASP A 107 -5.35 18.42 4.65
CA ASP A 107 -4.81 19.78 4.63
C ASP A 107 -3.28 19.76 4.72
N VAL A 108 -2.60 20.56 3.87
CA VAL A 108 -1.13 20.60 3.78
C VAL A 108 -0.51 21.11 5.10
N GLN A 109 -1.08 22.14 5.72
CA GLN A 109 -0.50 22.75 6.94
C GLN A 109 -0.69 21.85 8.16
N GLU A 110 -1.85 21.20 8.28
CA GLU A 110 -2.08 20.18 9.32
C GLU A 110 -1.13 19.00 9.13
N THR A 111 -0.88 18.60 7.89
CA THR A 111 0.07 17.50 7.54
C THR A 111 1.50 17.85 7.98
N ILE A 112 1.99 19.04 7.64
CA ILE A 112 3.32 19.53 8.07
C ILE A 112 3.42 19.58 9.60
N SER A 113 2.38 20.10 10.25
CA SER A 113 2.35 20.22 11.71
C SER A 113 2.36 18.86 12.40
N ALA A 114 1.57 17.90 11.91
CA ALA A 114 1.50 16.55 12.42
C ALA A 114 2.83 15.81 12.22
N TYR A 115 3.40 15.89 11.02
CA TYR A 115 4.70 15.29 10.71
C TYR A 115 5.82 15.84 11.60
N THR A 116 5.89 17.18 11.75
CA THR A 116 6.89 17.84 12.62
C THR A 116 6.77 17.34 14.05
N ARG A 117 5.54 17.19 14.56
CA ARG A 117 5.32 16.67 15.91
C ARG A 117 5.78 15.21 16.04
N LEU A 118 5.49 14.35 15.08
CA LEU A 118 5.94 12.97 15.06
C LEU A 118 7.48 12.88 15.11
N ALA A 119 8.17 13.71 14.32
CA ALA A 119 9.63 13.71 14.27
C ALA A 119 10.25 14.30 15.55
N ASP A 120 9.78 15.48 15.99
CA ASP A 120 10.44 16.24 17.04
C ASP A 120 10.04 15.80 18.46
N VAL A 121 8.77 15.42 18.66
CA VAL A 121 8.19 15.14 19.99
C VAL A 121 8.04 13.64 20.22
N ASP A 122 7.36 12.95 19.31
CA ASP A 122 7.03 11.54 19.46
C ASP A 122 8.21 10.62 19.07
N LYS A 123 9.25 11.17 18.40
CA LYS A 123 10.46 10.47 17.98
C LYS A 123 10.17 9.26 17.06
N ALA A 124 9.23 9.44 16.14
CA ALA A 124 8.97 8.45 15.12
C ALA A 124 10.22 8.27 14.22
N CYS A 125 10.57 7.02 13.96
CA CYS A 125 11.71 6.67 13.10
C CYS A 125 11.37 6.73 11.61
N ALA A 126 10.08 6.63 11.28
CA ALA A 126 9.52 6.84 9.95
C ALA A 126 8.04 7.21 10.08
N VAL A 127 7.46 7.81 9.03
CA VAL A 127 6.06 8.22 8.99
C VAL A 127 5.37 7.60 7.77
N ILE A 128 4.22 6.97 7.98
CA ILE A 128 3.34 6.50 6.90
C ILE A 128 2.22 7.53 6.72
N THR A 129 1.98 7.94 5.47
CA THR A 129 1.03 9.03 5.19
C THR A 129 0.15 8.73 3.97
N THR A 130 -0.62 9.72 3.60
CA THR A 130 -1.71 9.75 2.62
C THR A 130 -1.34 9.31 1.20
N ASP A 131 -2.38 9.02 0.42
CA ASP A 131 -2.31 8.85 -1.04
C ASP A 131 -2.54 10.16 -1.82
N ALA A 132 -2.85 11.27 -1.15
CA ALA A 132 -3.11 12.56 -1.79
C ALA A 132 -1.80 13.25 -2.20
N SER A 133 -1.44 13.21 -3.48
CA SER A 133 -0.16 13.71 -4.01
C SER A 133 0.12 15.17 -3.63
N GLY A 134 -0.87 16.06 -3.75
CA GLY A 134 -0.69 17.48 -3.41
C GLY A 134 -0.41 17.71 -1.92
N VAL A 135 -1.01 16.90 -1.04
CA VAL A 135 -0.77 16.96 0.41
C VAL A 135 0.59 16.37 0.75
N PHE A 136 0.94 15.24 0.14
CA PHE A 136 2.25 14.61 0.32
C PHE A 136 3.39 15.54 -0.08
N MET A 137 3.28 16.22 -1.22
CA MET A 137 4.29 17.19 -1.70
C MET A 137 4.59 18.30 -0.70
N GLY A 138 3.62 18.65 0.17
CA GLY A 138 3.86 19.58 1.27
C GLY A 138 4.88 19.11 2.30
N LEU A 139 5.20 17.81 2.34
CA LEU A 139 6.18 17.24 3.28
C LEU A 139 7.61 17.28 2.77
N ILE A 140 7.88 17.55 1.49
CA ILE A 140 9.20 17.44 0.87
C ILE A 140 10.27 18.21 1.64
N GLU A 141 10.02 19.49 1.92
CA GLU A 141 10.98 20.36 2.62
C GLU A 141 11.17 19.93 4.07
N VAL A 142 10.08 19.68 4.79
CA VAL A 142 10.14 19.33 6.21
C VAL A 142 10.71 17.91 6.42
N ALA A 143 10.46 16.97 5.53
CA ALA A 143 11.03 15.63 5.60
C ALA A 143 12.56 15.68 5.41
N THR A 144 13.02 16.51 4.47
CA THR A 144 14.45 16.75 4.26
C THR A 144 15.08 17.44 5.47
N GLU A 145 14.43 18.46 6.06
CA GLU A 145 14.93 19.16 7.26
C GLU A 145 15.02 18.25 8.48
N LYS A 146 13.98 17.46 8.74
CA LYS A 146 13.92 16.58 9.91
C LYS A 146 14.70 15.27 9.73
N ALA A 147 15.05 14.93 8.50
CA ALA A 147 15.74 13.70 8.14
C ALA A 147 15.03 12.43 8.67
N VAL A 148 13.70 12.39 8.58
CA VAL A 148 12.86 11.24 8.94
C VAL A 148 12.12 10.75 7.69
N PRO A 149 12.26 9.48 7.29
CA PRO A 149 11.60 8.95 6.10
C PRO A 149 10.08 9.07 6.18
N VAL A 150 9.47 9.51 5.09
CA VAL A 150 8.03 9.51 4.89
C VAL A 150 7.70 8.58 3.71
N LEU A 151 6.85 7.60 3.99
CA LEU A 151 6.35 6.61 3.05
C LEU A 151 4.87 6.89 2.80
N GLY A 152 4.45 6.79 1.57
CA GLY A 152 3.04 6.97 1.23
C GLY A 152 2.75 6.49 -0.17
N MET A 153 1.54 6.76 -0.61
CA MET A 153 1.02 6.31 -1.91
C MET A 153 0.69 7.49 -2.84
N PRO A 154 1.48 8.61 -2.85
CA PRO A 154 1.25 9.66 -3.81
C PRO A 154 1.54 9.09 -5.19
N SER A 155 0.61 9.23 -6.15
CA SER A 155 0.86 8.69 -7.48
C SER A 155 1.59 9.67 -8.42
N ASP A 156 1.69 10.95 -8.05
CA ASP A 156 2.46 11.94 -8.81
C ASP A 156 3.97 11.75 -8.52
N PRO A 157 4.80 11.47 -9.52
CA PRO A 157 6.24 11.26 -9.32
C PRO A 157 6.95 12.50 -8.75
N ARG A 158 6.39 13.71 -8.90
CA ARG A 158 6.92 14.93 -8.29
C ARG A 158 6.87 14.93 -6.76
N ALA A 159 6.14 14.00 -6.16
CA ALA A 159 6.11 13.84 -4.72
C ALA A 159 7.41 13.25 -4.14
N VAL A 160 8.18 12.55 -4.97
CA VAL A 160 9.41 11.84 -4.55
C VAL A 160 10.65 12.24 -5.35
N MET A 161 10.47 12.95 -6.48
CA MET A 161 11.56 13.35 -7.37
C MET A 161 11.30 14.73 -7.99
N ASP A 162 12.35 15.53 -8.18
CA ASP A 162 12.29 16.79 -8.94
C ASP A 162 12.29 16.50 -10.45
N THR A 163 11.14 16.09 -10.98
CA THR A 163 10.99 15.68 -12.38
C THR A 163 11.06 16.84 -13.37
N GLU A 164 10.90 18.08 -12.90
CA GLU A 164 10.87 19.29 -13.74
C GLU A 164 12.18 20.09 -13.68
N GLY A 165 13.07 19.75 -12.75
CA GLY A 165 14.33 20.46 -12.52
C GLY A 165 15.57 19.57 -12.63
N THR A 166 16.09 19.12 -11.47
CA THR A 166 17.37 18.39 -11.41
C THR A 166 17.25 16.91 -11.79
N GLY A 167 16.08 16.32 -11.70
CA GLY A 167 15.87 14.89 -11.83
C GLY A 167 16.33 14.09 -10.60
N GLU A 168 16.69 14.77 -9.50
CA GLU A 168 17.12 14.12 -8.27
C GLU A 168 15.93 13.74 -7.38
N VAL A 169 16.07 12.64 -6.62
CA VAL A 169 15.05 12.22 -5.64
C VAL A 169 15.10 13.09 -4.40
N TYR A 170 13.95 13.27 -3.75
CA TYR A 170 13.87 13.88 -2.43
C TYR A 170 14.27 12.85 -1.37
N PRO A 171 15.37 13.05 -0.62
CA PRO A 171 16.07 11.98 0.08
C PRO A 171 15.23 11.19 1.10
N TYR A 172 14.18 11.80 1.63
CA TYR A 172 13.34 11.20 2.68
C TYR A 172 11.89 10.97 2.26
N CYS A 173 11.58 11.05 0.95
CA CYS A 173 10.23 10.86 0.42
C CYS A 173 10.18 9.60 -0.45
N PHE A 174 9.32 8.63 -0.11
CA PHE A 174 9.19 7.36 -0.80
C PHE A 174 7.74 7.10 -1.22
N LEU A 175 7.54 6.75 -2.50
CA LEU A 175 6.27 6.23 -3.00
C LEU A 175 6.26 4.71 -2.78
N THR A 176 5.21 4.19 -2.15
CA THR A 176 5.08 2.76 -1.85
C THR A 176 3.71 2.22 -2.24
N GLY A 177 3.61 0.90 -2.42
CA GLY A 177 2.33 0.19 -2.54
C GLY A 177 1.54 0.39 -3.83
N GLN A 178 1.97 1.24 -4.78
CA GLN A 178 1.32 1.39 -6.10
C GLN A 178 2.24 2.02 -7.14
N CYS A 179 1.92 1.80 -8.44
CA CYS A 179 2.58 2.48 -9.54
C CYS A 179 2.35 4.00 -9.49
N ASN A 180 3.27 4.79 -10.05
CA ASN A 180 3.04 6.22 -10.23
C ASN A 180 1.98 6.50 -11.31
N ALA A 181 1.43 7.71 -11.34
CA ALA A 181 0.31 8.07 -12.22
C ALA A 181 0.59 7.89 -13.71
N PRO A 182 1.77 8.26 -14.26
CA PRO A 182 2.11 7.96 -15.65
C PRO A 182 2.13 6.45 -15.97
N GLN A 183 2.66 5.61 -15.08
CA GLN A 183 2.66 4.15 -15.25
C GLN A 183 1.24 3.59 -15.22
N GLN A 184 0.41 4.05 -14.27
CA GLN A 184 -1.01 3.68 -14.20
C GLN A 184 -1.73 3.99 -15.49
N ALA A 185 -1.54 5.19 -16.02
CA ALA A 185 -2.13 5.63 -17.28
C ALA A 185 -1.62 4.84 -18.49
N ALA A 186 -0.32 4.50 -18.50
CA ALA A 186 0.27 3.70 -19.56
C ALA A 186 -0.34 2.29 -19.62
N ILE A 187 -0.52 1.64 -18.48
CA ILE A 187 -1.14 0.30 -18.40
C ILE A 187 -2.54 0.29 -19.03
N ILE A 188 -3.40 1.24 -18.66
CA ILE A 188 -4.77 1.25 -19.20
C ILE A 188 -4.82 1.71 -20.66
N ALA A 189 -3.98 2.66 -21.06
CA ALA A 189 -3.87 3.08 -22.46
C ALA A 189 -3.40 1.92 -23.35
N GLN A 190 -2.44 1.13 -22.88
CA GLN A 190 -1.98 -0.08 -23.55
C GLN A 190 -3.12 -1.10 -23.68
N TYR A 191 -3.80 -1.40 -22.58
CA TYR A 191 -4.90 -2.36 -22.59
C TYR A 191 -5.99 -1.98 -23.60
N VAL A 192 -6.42 -0.72 -23.58
CA VAL A 192 -7.45 -0.21 -24.50
C VAL A 192 -6.97 -0.27 -25.95
N ALA A 193 -5.72 0.12 -26.23
CA ALA A 193 -5.17 0.10 -27.59
C ALA A 193 -5.05 -1.32 -28.17
N GLU A 194 -4.78 -2.33 -27.33
CA GLU A 194 -4.59 -3.72 -27.74
C GLU A 194 -5.89 -4.54 -27.79
N ASN A 195 -6.91 -4.15 -27.01
CA ASN A 195 -8.13 -4.96 -26.85
C ASN A 195 -9.40 -4.28 -27.42
N THR A 196 -9.26 -3.10 -28.03
CA THR A 196 -10.37 -2.35 -28.64
C THR A 196 -10.00 -1.71 -29.97
N ASP A 197 -11.02 -1.31 -30.75
CA ASP A 197 -10.85 -0.53 -31.97
C ASP A 197 -10.90 0.98 -31.74
N LEU A 198 -10.98 1.44 -30.49
CA LEU A 198 -11.08 2.86 -30.13
C LEU A 198 -9.81 3.62 -30.54
N LYS A 199 -9.98 4.82 -31.16
CA LYS A 199 -8.89 5.66 -31.65
C LYS A 199 -8.98 7.11 -31.16
N LYS A 200 -10.17 7.65 -30.96
CA LYS A 200 -10.41 9.08 -30.71
C LYS A 200 -10.78 9.33 -29.24
N ALA A 201 -9.84 9.84 -28.48
CA ALA A 201 -9.99 10.16 -27.07
C ALA A 201 -10.47 11.59 -26.87
N ALA A 202 -11.42 11.79 -25.95
CA ALA A 202 -11.61 13.03 -25.22
C ALA A 202 -10.88 12.90 -23.89
N LEU A 203 -10.12 13.90 -23.47
CA LEU A 203 -9.55 14.00 -22.13
C LEU A 203 -10.44 14.92 -21.30
N PHE A 204 -10.82 14.47 -20.09
CA PHE A 204 -11.59 15.29 -19.15
C PHE A 204 -11.09 15.06 -17.72
N TYR A 205 -10.53 16.10 -17.10
CA TYR A 205 -9.91 15.96 -15.79
C TYR A 205 -9.90 17.24 -14.94
N ASP A 206 -9.77 17.05 -13.63
CA ASP A 206 -9.56 18.14 -12.69
C ASP A 206 -8.11 18.64 -12.79
N GLN A 207 -7.94 19.85 -13.37
CA GLN A 207 -6.63 20.48 -13.55
C GLN A 207 -5.98 20.94 -12.23
N SER A 208 -6.73 21.03 -11.15
CA SER A 208 -6.22 21.36 -9.82
C SER A 208 -5.71 20.13 -9.06
N ASN A 209 -5.97 18.92 -9.57
CA ASN A 209 -5.55 17.66 -8.97
C ASN A 209 -4.23 17.19 -9.60
N ALA A 210 -3.15 17.23 -8.81
CA ALA A 210 -1.81 16.85 -9.26
C ALA A 210 -1.75 15.42 -9.82
N TYR A 211 -2.45 14.47 -9.19
CA TYR A 211 -2.57 13.11 -9.71
C TYR A 211 -3.21 13.07 -11.10
N ALA A 212 -4.33 13.76 -11.28
CA ALA A 212 -5.05 13.75 -12.55
C ALA A 212 -4.21 14.35 -13.69
N VAL A 213 -3.47 15.43 -13.41
CA VAL A 213 -2.55 16.04 -14.37
C VAL A 213 -1.42 15.08 -14.77
N ALA A 214 -0.76 14.44 -13.79
CA ALA A 214 0.32 13.49 -14.04
C ALA A 214 -0.19 12.26 -14.83
N TYR A 215 -1.37 11.74 -14.46
CA TYR A 215 -2.02 10.64 -15.16
C TYR A 215 -2.31 10.99 -16.62
N MET A 216 -2.89 12.18 -16.88
CA MET A 216 -3.21 12.60 -18.25
C MET A 216 -1.98 12.82 -19.12
N ASN A 217 -0.86 13.25 -18.55
CA ASN A 217 0.38 13.34 -19.28
C ASN A 217 0.86 11.95 -19.73
N GLY A 218 0.89 10.99 -18.82
CA GLY A 218 1.26 9.60 -19.15
C GLY A 218 0.30 8.95 -20.17
N PHE A 219 -1.02 9.17 -20.02
CA PHE A 219 -2.00 8.67 -20.98
C PHE A 219 -1.79 9.25 -22.37
N ARG A 220 -1.64 10.56 -22.47
CA ARG A 220 -1.43 11.28 -23.74
C ARG A 220 -0.22 10.74 -24.49
N ASP A 221 0.91 10.63 -23.80
CA ASP A 221 2.16 10.21 -24.41
C ASP A 221 2.06 8.80 -24.99
N LEU A 222 1.53 7.85 -24.21
CA LEU A 222 1.39 6.49 -24.71
C LEU A 222 0.31 6.36 -25.78
N TRP A 223 -0.87 6.99 -25.60
CA TRP A 223 -1.97 6.92 -26.55
C TRP A 223 -1.56 7.40 -27.94
N LEU A 224 -0.90 8.58 -28.01
CA LEU A 224 -0.39 9.13 -29.26
C LEU A 224 0.72 8.25 -29.87
N SER A 225 1.61 7.69 -29.06
CA SER A 225 2.69 6.81 -29.55
C SER A 225 2.15 5.51 -30.17
N ARG A 226 0.95 5.08 -29.76
CA ARG A 226 0.25 3.91 -30.29
C ARG A 226 -0.69 4.21 -31.45
N GLY A 227 -0.64 5.44 -32.00
CA GLY A 227 -1.43 5.89 -33.12
C GLY A 227 -2.87 6.26 -32.77
N GLY A 228 -3.17 6.51 -31.51
CA GLY A 228 -4.42 7.13 -31.05
C GLY A 228 -4.44 8.62 -31.35
N GLU A 229 -5.62 9.22 -31.28
CA GLU A 229 -5.88 10.65 -31.50
C GLU A 229 -6.54 11.25 -30.26
N ILE A 230 -6.15 12.47 -29.88
CA ILE A 230 -6.85 13.27 -28.87
C ILE A 230 -7.62 14.35 -29.61
N VAL A 231 -8.95 14.19 -29.66
CA VAL A 231 -9.81 15.10 -30.44
C VAL A 231 -10.27 16.32 -29.66
N ILE A 232 -10.25 16.24 -28.32
CA ILE A 232 -10.59 17.35 -27.44
C ILE A 232 -9.98 17.12 -26.05
N GLU A 233 -9.64 18.22 -25.39
CA GLU A 233 -9.24 18.25 -23.99
C GLU A 233 -10.05 19.31 -23.25
N GLU A 234 -10.75 18.92 -22.22
CA GLU A 234 -11.56 19.77 -21.35
C GLU A 234 -11.15 19.54 -19.90
N THR A 235 -11.22 20.58 -19.10
CA THR A 235 -10.85 20.53 -17.69
C THR A 235 -11.96 21.02 -16.78
N CYS A 236 -11.84 20.65 -15.50
CA CYS A 236 -12.64 21.16 -14.39
C CYS A 236 -11.74 21.49 -13.20
N ASN A 237 -12.34 21.95 -12.11
CA ASN A 237 -11.70 22.14 -10.82
C ASN A 237 -12.41 21.33 -9.75
N ALA A 238 -11.75 21.11 -8.60
CA ALA A 238 -12.25 20.27 -7.51
C ALA A 238 -13.66 20.64 -7.00
N SER A 239 -14.03 21.93 -7.07
CA SER A 239 -15.33 22.44 -6.60
C SER A 239 -16.45 22.38 -7.62
N ASP A 240 -16.15 22.04 -8.88
CA ASP A 240 -17.15 22.10 -9.97
C ASP A 240 -18.20 20.98 -9.82
N GLN A 241 -19.47 21.34 -10.02
CA GLN A 241 -20.62 20.44 -9.92
C GLN A 241 -21.46 20.37 -11.21
N ASP A 242 -21.13 21.20 -12.21
CA ASP A 242 -21.79 21.23 -13.50
C ASP A 242 -20.76 21.15 -14.64
N PHE A 243 -20.80 20.06 -15.37
CA PHE A 243 -19.91 19.74 -16.47
C PHE A 243 -20.63 19.78 -17.84
N SER A 244 -21.86 20.30 -17.87
CA SER A 244 -22.73 20.28 -19.07
C SER A 244 -22.08 20.95 -20.28
N THR A 245 -21.31 22.02 -20.05
CA THR A 245 -20.61 22.74 -21.14
C THR A 245 -19.49 21.87 -21.73
N GLN A 246 -18.64 21.31 -20.90
CA GLN A 246 -17.52 20.45 -21.32
C GLN A 246 -18.05 19.18 -22.01
N LEU A 247 -19.05 18.53 -21.42
CA LEU A 247 -19.68 17.32 -21.98
C LEU A 247 -20.36 17.59 -23.33
N SER A 248 -20.96 18.77 -23.51
CA SER A 248 -21.55 19.17 -24.81
C SER A 248 -20.49 19.33 -25.89
N LYS A 249 -19.33 19.91 -25.57
CA LYS A 249 -18.19 20.01 -26.47
C LYS A 249 -17.60 18.63 -26.80
N ILE A 250 -17.44 17.78 -25.79
CA ILE A 250 -16.97 16.39 -25.97
C ILE A 250 -17.93 15.65 -26.92
N LYS A 251 -19.25 15.76 -26.71
CA LYS A 251 -20.25 15.16 -27.60
C LYS A 251 -20.12 15.63 -29.04
N ALA A 252 -19.80 16.91 -29.25
CA ALA A 252 -19.64 17.50 -30.58
C ALA A 252 -18.30 17.17 -31.26
N SER A 253 -17.27 16.74 -30.49
CA SER A 253 -15.93 16.48 -30.99
C SER A 253 -15.79 15.20 -31.81
N GLY A 254 -16.73 14.27 -31.69
CA GLY A 254 -16.64 12.95 -32.29
C GLY A 254 -15.71 12.01 -31.53
N ALA A 255 -15.45 12.27 -30.25
CA ALA A 255 -14.70 11.36 -29.39
C ALA A 255 -15.40 10.00 -29.29
N GLU A 256 -14.62 8.94 -29.32
CA GLU A 256 -15.10 7.56 -29.21
C GLU A 256 -15.12 7.09 -27.76
N PHE A 257 -14.37 7.75 -26.88
CA PHE A 257 -14.37 7.53 -25.44
C PHE A 257 -13.90 8.76 -24.66
N ILE A 258 -14.15 8.77 -23.36
CA ILE A 258 -13.66 9.81 -22.44
C ILE A 258 -12.61 9.19 -21.50
N CYS A 259 -11.38 9.70 -21.52
CA CYS A 259 -10.39 9.39 -20.49
C CYS A 259 -10.54 10.37 -19.33
N THR A 260 -10.70 9.83 -18.10
CA THR A 260 -10.99 10.62 -16.90
C THR A 260 -10.50 9.93 -15.61
N PRO A 261 -9.44 10.43 -14.96
CA PRO A 261 -8.94 9.94 -13.68
C PRO A 261 -9.48 10.76 -12.50
N ASN A 262 -10.67 11.34 -12.65
CA ASN A 262 -11.25 12.19 -11.62
C ASN A 262 -11.67 11.38 -10.38
N PRO A 263 -11.69 12.00 -9.20
CA PRO A 263 -12.20 11.36 -7.98
C PRO A 263 -13.63 10.87 -8.14
N THR A 264 -13.98 9.78 -7.47
CA THR A 264 -15.29 9.10 -7.57
C THR A 264 -16.48 10.05 -7.50
N ALA A 265 -16.45 11.05 -6.59
CA ALA A 265 -17.56 12.00 -6.47
C ALA A 265 -17.78 12.84 -7.74
N GLN A 266 -16.72 13.30 -8.39
CA GLN A 266 -16.79 14.01 -9.66
C GLN A 266 -17.18 13.09 -10.82
N LEU A 267 -16.67 11.84 -10.83
CA LEU A 267 -17.05 10.83 -11.83
C LEU A 267 -18.54 10.57 -11.82
N VAL A 268 -19.14 10.41 -10.64
CA VAL A 268 -20.60 10.19 -10.49
C VAL A 268 -21.39 11.33 -11.09
N ILE A 269 -21.03 12.59 -10.78
CA ILE A 269 -21.68 13.77 -11.33
C ILE A 269 -21.54 13.80 -12.86
N MET A 270 -20.32 13.64 -13.35
CA MET A 270 -20.00 13.67 -14.79
C MET A 270 -20.78 12.61 -15.56
N VAL A 271 -20.79 11.36 -15.09
CA VAL A 271 -21.48 10.24 -15.77
C VAL A 271 -22.99 10.44 -15.78
N ASN A 272 -23.59 10.90 -14.68
CA ASN A 272 -25.03 11.21 -14.63
C ASN A 272 -25.38 12.36 -15.59
N GLN A 273 -24.58 13.41 -15.65
CA GLN A 273 -24.80 14.53 -16.59
C GLN A 273 -24.56 14.12 -18.05
N ALA A 274 -23.55 13.29 -18.34
CA ALA A 274 -23.33 12.73 -19.68
C ALA A 274 -24.53 11.92 -20.15
N ALA A 275 -25.10 11.08 -19.29
CA ALA A 275 -26.30 10.32 -19.59
C ALA A 275 -27.51 11.22 -19.88
N GLN A 276 -27.73 12.29 -19.10
CA GLN A 276 -28.79 13.27 -19.33
C GLN A 276 -28.63 13.99 -20.69
N LEU A 277 -27.41 14.25 -21.09
CA LEU A 277 -27.09 14.83 -22.42
C LEU A 277 -27.18 13.80 -23.56
N GLY A 278 -27.38 12.53 -23.28
CA GLY A 278 -27.34 11.45 -24.26
C GLY A 278 -25.93 11.30 -24.88
N LEU A 279 -24.90 11.54 -24.12
CA LEU A 279 -23.51 11.22 -24.46
C LEU A 279 -23.21 9.81 -23.94
N ASN A 280 -23.27 8.84 -24.83
CA ASN A 280 -23.07 7.43 -24.52
C ASN A 280 -21.81 6.92 -25.23
N VAL A 281 -20.65 7.11 -24.61
CA VAL A 281 -19.37 6.62 -25.06
C VAL A 281 -18.69 5.88 -23.92
N PRO A 282 -17.75 4.94 -24.18
CA PRO A 282 -16.93 4.32 -23.16
C PRO A 282 -16.18 5.32 -22.30
N TYR A 283 -15.89 4.92 -21.08
CA TYR A 283 -14.99 5.63 -20.17
C TYR A 283 -13.68 4.86 -20.03
N VAL A 284 -12.57 5.57 -19.96
CA VAL A 284 -11.26 5.06 -19.61
C VAL A 284 -10.76 5.84 -18.39
N GLY A 285 -10.36 5.14 -17.34
CA GLY A 285 -10.03 5.85 -16.10
C GLY A 285 -9.15 5.07 -15.14
N ALA A 286 -9.22 5.44 -13.89
CA ALA A 286 -8.39 4.97 -12.81
C ALA A 286 -9.22 4.24 -11.74
N GLN A 287 -8.55 3.82 -10.67
CA GLN A 287 -9.13 3.08 -9.54
C GLN A 287 -10.35 3.74 -8.87
N ASP A 288 -10.59 5.03 -9.12
CA ASP A 288 -11.79 5.74 -8.67
C ASP A 288 -13.08 5.24 -9.34
N MET A 289 -12.98 4.41 -10.37
CA MET A 289 -14.09 3.67 -10.98
C MET A 289 -14.37 2.31 -10.31
N SER A 290 -13.58 1.91 -9.30
CA SER A 290 -13.85 0.73 -8.46
C SER A 290 -15.00 1.01 -7.47
N ASP A 291 -15.37 0.02 -6.67
CA ASP A 291 -16.37 0.20 -5.62
C ASP A 291 -16.01 1.39 -4.70
N PRO A 292 -16.98 2.26 -4.36
CA PRO A 292 -18.44 2.13 -4.59
C PRO A 292 -18.99 2.87 -5.84
N PHE A 293 -18.18 3.25 -6.83
CA PHE A 293 -18.56 4.11 -7.96
C PHE A 293 -19.91 3.76 -8.58
N LEU A 294 -20.10 2.51 -9.01
CA LEU A 294 -21.34 2.09 -9.67
C LEU A 294 -22.58 2.22 -8.77
N SER A 295 -22.42 1.96 -7.48
CA SER A 295 -23.51 2.02 -6.50
C SER A 295 -23.97 3.45 -6.20
N LEU A 296 -23.14 4.45 -6.51
CA LEU A 296 -23.43 5.87 -6.33
C LEU A 296 -24.10 6.53 -7.54
N LEU A 297 -24.16 5.84 -8.69
CA LEU A 297 -24.85 6.33 -9.87
C LEU A 297 -26.38 6.20 -9.73
N ASP A 298 -27.12 7.15 -10.29
CA ASP A 298 -28.58 7.10 -10.36
C ASP A 298 -29.06 5.83 -11.08
N ASN A 299 -28.31 5.40 -12.11
CA ASN A 299 -28.54 4.17 -12.86
C ASN A 299 -27.17 3.62 -13.33
N PRO A 300 -26.63 2.56 -12.72
CA PRO A 300 -25.36 1.98 -13.13
C PRO A 300 -25.28 1.58 -14.61
N ALA A 301 -26.41 1.18 -15.23
CA ALA A 301 -26.44 0.77 -16.63
C ALA A 301 -26.16 1.91 -17.63
N VAL A 302 -26.08 3.18 -17.19
CA VAL A 302 -25.63 4.29 -18.07
C VAL A 302 -24.13 4.16 -18.40
N VAL A 303 -23.35 3.40 -17.62
CA VAL A 303 -22.00 3.01 -17.97
C VAL A 303 -22.08 1.77 -18.84
N SER A 304 -22.33 1.96 -20.12
CA SER A 304 -22.41 0.86 -21.09
C SER A 304 -21.08 0.15 -21.25
N LYS A 305 -19.96 0.90 -21.17
CA LYS A 305 -18.60 0.37 -21.18
C LYS A 305 -17.62 1.28 -20.44
N ALA A 306 -16.77 0.71 -19.62
CA ALA A 306 -15.61 1.41 -19.07
C ALA A 306 -14.42 0.46 -18.93
N TYR A 307 -13.21 1.02 -18.93
CA TYR A 307 -11.95 0.36 -18.74
C TYR A 307 -11.16 1.13 -17.70
N PHE A 308 -10.67 0.46 -16.67
CA PHE A 308 -9.85 1.11 -15.67
C PHE A 308 -8.86 0.15 -15.03
N GLN A 309 -7.84 0.69 -14.39
CA GLN A 309 -6.88 -0.07 -13.60
C GLN A 309 -7.03 0.23 -12.11
N ALA A 310 -6.66 -0.71 -11.28
CA ALA A 310 -6.55 -0.57 -9.84
C ALA A 310 -5.29 -1.28 -9.32
N SER A 311 -4.74 -0.81 -8.20
CA SER A 311 -3.52 -1.38 -7.65
C SER A 311 -3.67 -2.84 -7.22
N VAL A 312 -4.88 -3.27 -6.87
CA VAL A 312 -5.15 -4.60 -6.33
C VAL A 312 -6.44 -5.17 -6.89
N TYR A 313 -6.45 -6.48 -7.19
CA TYR A 313 -7.68 -7.24 -7.42
C TYR A 313 -8.22 -7.78 -6.09
N MET A 314 -9.21 -7.11 -5.51
CA MET A 314 -9.77 -7.47 -4.20
C MET A 314 -10.45 -8.86 -4.13
N GLY A 315 -10.73 -9.48 -5.27
CA GLY A 315 -11.25 -10.85 -5.37
C GLY A 315 -10.17 -11.92 -5.54
N ASP A 316 -8.88 -11.58 -5.36
CA ASP A 316 -7.79 -12.56 -5.40
C ASP A 316 -7.86 -13.45 -4.16
N PRO A 317 -7.88 -14.80 -4.33
CA PRO A 317 -7.82 -15.74 -3.20
C PRO A 317 -6.61 -15.55 -2.28
N ALA A 318 -5.52 -14.95 -2.75
CA ALA A 318 -4.38 -14.60 -1.91
C ALA A 318 -4.73 -13.57 -0.82
N LEU A 319 -5.80 -12.80 -1.01
CA LEU A 319 -6.28 -11.81 -0.05
C LEU A 319 -7.33 -12.35 0.94
N ASP A 320 -7.75 -13.61 0.83
CA ASP A 320 -8.86 -14.14 1.64
C ASP A 320 -8.58 -14.02 3.15
N GLU A 321 -7.37 -14.33 3.59
CA GLU A 321 -6.96 -14.21 5.00
C GLU A 321 -6.93 -12.76 5.47
N PHE A 322 -6.32 -11.88 4.69
CA PHE A 322 -6.31 -10.43 4.98
C PHE A 322 -7.73 -9.87 5.06
N ASN A 323 -8.58 -10.18 4.08
CA ASN A 323 -9.97 -9.71 4.04
C ASN A 323 -10.76 -10.19 5.27
N ALA A 324 -10.57 -11.44 5.68
CA ALA A 324 -11.23 -12.00 6.87
C ALA A 324 -10.75 -11.32 8.16
N ASN A 325 -9.43 -11.14 8.31
CA ASN A 325 -8.82 -10.48 9.48
C ASN A 325 -9.24 -9.01 9.57
N TYR A 326 -9.23 -8.30 8.45
CA TYR A 326 -9.64 -6.90 8.38
C TYR A 326 -11.11 -6.73 8.77
N ALA A 327 -12.01 -7.52 8.18
CA ALA A 327 -13.43 -7.46 8.48
C ALA A 327 -13.73 -7.83 9.96
N ALA A 328 -13.04 -8.83 10.49
CA ALA A 328 -13.17 -9.21 11.90
C ALA A 328 -12.70 -8.10 12.84
N ARG A 329 -11.66 -7.36 12.46
CA ARG A 329 -11.06 -6.31 13.30
C ARG A 329 -11.83 -4.99 13.25
N PHE A 330 -12.30 -4.57 12.06
CA PHE A 330 -12.86 -3.23 11.85
C PHE A 330 -14.36 -3.23 11.55
N GLY A 331 -14.97 -4.37 11.26
CA GLY A 331 -16.41 -4.50 11.01
C GLY A 331 -16.85 -4.20 9.59
N ASP A 332 -15.95 -3.72 8.73
CA ASP A 332 -16.20 -3.36 7.33
C ASP A 332 -15.35 -4.21 6.39
N PRO A 333 -15.75 -4.42 5.14
CA PRO A 333 -14.93 -5.06 4.12
C PRO A 333 -13.61 -4.27 3.88
N ALA A 334 -12.53 -4.99 3.63
CA ALA A 334 -11.28 -4.36 3.21
C ALA A 334 -11.42 -3.72 1.82
N THR A 335 -10.66 -2.66 1.60
CA THR A 335 -10.53 -2.01 0.29
C THR A 335 -9.08 -2.09 -0.19
N LEU A 336 -8.86 -1.82 -1.47
CA LEU A 336 -7.51 -1.75 -2.04
C LEU A 336 -6.59 -0.78 -1.27
N LYS A 337 -7.14 0.28 -0.67
CA LYS A 337 -6.37 1.23 0.13
C LYS A 337 -5.94 0.66 1.48
N ALA A 338 -6.72 -0.25 2.04
CA ALA A 338 -6.32 -1.00 3.23
C ALA A 338 -5.16 -1.95 2.91
N VAL A 339 -5.18 -2.64 1.76
CA VAL A 339 -4.07 -3.47 1.28
C VAL A 339 -2.81 -2.62 1.10
N ASN A 340 -2.92 -1.47 0.44
CA ASN A 340 -1.77 -0.58 0.23
C ASN A 340 -1.15 -0.09 1.56
N GLY A 341 -1.98 0.24 2.55
CA GLY A 341 -1.50 0.62 3.89
C GLY A 341 -0.80 -0.52 4.62
N TYR A 342 -1.37 -1.71 4.54
CA TYR A 342 -0.82 -2.94 5.11
C TYR A 342 0.56 -3.25 4.50
N ASP A 343 0.66 -3.30 3.17
CA ASP A 343 1.91 -3.56 2.44
C ASP A 343 2.97 -2.49 2.74
N THR A 344 2.59 -1.21 2.82
CA THR A 344 3.52 -0.12 3.18
C THR A 344 4.16 -0.35 4.56
N MET A 345 3.41 -0.88 5.54
CA MET A 345 3.99 -1.21 6.84
C MET A 345 4.96 -2.40 6.75
N TYR A 346 4.69 -3.40 5.91
CA TYR A 346 5.61 -4.52 5.69
C TYR A 346 6.87 -4.10 4.92
N ILE A 347 6.75 -3.16 3.98
CA ILE A 347 7.91 -2.54 3.31
C ILE A 347 8.78 -1.82 4.35
N LEU A 348 8.18 -0.99 5.20
CA LEU A 348 8.90 -0.30 6.27
C LEU A 348 9.53 -1.28 7.27
N LYS A 349 8.82 -2.36 7.65
CA LYS A 349 9.37 -3.43 8.48
C LYS A 349 10.65 -4.01 7.85
N ALA A 350 10.58 -4.37 6.57
CA ALA A 350 11.73 -4.91 5.86
C ALA A 350 12.91 -3.93 5.84
N ALA A 351 12.66 -2.62 5.68
CA ALA A 351 13.69 -1.60 5.72
C ALA A 351 14.35 -1.47 7.11
N ILE A 352 13.55 -1.48 8.18
CA ILE A 352 14.09 -1.45 9.56
C ILE A 352 14.90 -2.70 9.87
N GLU A 353 14.44 -3.88 9.42
CA GLU A 353 15.16 -5.14 9.60
C GLU A 353 16.47 -5.18 8.80
N ALA A 354 16.47 -4.70 7.56
CA ALA A 354 17.67 -4.59 6.73
C ALA A 354 18.69 -3.57 7.31
N ALA A 355 18.19 -2.45 7.85
CA ALA A 355 19.00 -1.48 8.56
C ALA A 355 19.58 -2.02 9.89
N GLY A 356 18.92 -3.03 10.49
CA GLY A 356 19.23 -3.51 11.85
C GLY A 356 19.07 -2.45 12.93
N SER A 357 18.32 -1.38 12.67
CA SER A 357 18.21 -0.18 13.51
C SER A 357 16.90 0.58 13.22
N ASP A 358 16.41 1.31 14.19
CA ASP A 358 15.36 2.31 14.05
C ASP A 358 15.91 3.75 13.86
N ASP A 359 17.18 3.88 13.47
CA ASP A 359 17.76 5.17 13.07
C ASP A 359 17.17 5.61 11.71
N PRO A 360 16.56 6.83 11.60
CA PRO A 360 15.93 7.27 10.37
C PRO A 360 16.85 7.29 9.14
N ALA A 361 18.14 7.63 9.31
CA ALA A 361 19.07 7.68 8.18
C ALA A 361 19.41 6.26 7.71
N ALA A 362 19.56 5.30 8.64
CA ALA A 362 19.77 3.91 8.29
C ALA A 362 18.54 3.29 7.60
N ILE A 363 17.33 3.65 8.03
CA ILE A 363 16.08 3.23 7.37
C ILE A 363 16.03 3.78 5.94
N LYS A 364 16.32 5.07 5.76
CA LYS A 364 16.40 5.70 4.43
C LYS A 364 17.38 4.97 3.52
N ASP A 365 18.59 4.69 3.99
CA ASP A 365 19.61 3.97 3.21
C ASP A 365 19.16 2.54 2.87
N ALA A 366 18.45 1.86 3.78
CA ALA A 366 17.88 0.55 3.52
C ALA A 366 16.75 0.59 2.49
N MET A 367 15.86 1.60 2.53
CA MET A 367 14.86 1.82 1.51
C MET A 367 15.47 1.94 0.12
N GLU A 368 16.52 2.73 -0.04
CA GLU A 368 17.17 2.95 -1.33
C GLU A 368 17.95 1.74 -1.86
N ASN A 369 18.49 0.88 -0.99
CA ASN A 369 19.50 -0.08 -1.41
C ASN A 369 19.19 -1.54 -1.09
N SER A 370 18.17 -1.83 -0.25
CA SER A 370 18.00 -3.16 0.32
C SER A 370 16.61 -3.77 0.11
N ILE A 371 15.64 -3.01 -0.41
CA ILE A 371 14.26 -3.49 -0.57
C ILE A 371 14.07 -4.04 -1.97
N GLN A 372 14.23 -5.36 -2.11
CA GLN A 372 14.13 -6.06 -3.39
C GLN A 372 13.41 -7.40 -3.24
N GLY A 373 12.45 -7.67 -4.13
CA GLY A 373 11.78 -8.95 -4.23
C GLY A 373 10.94 -9.31 -3.00
N LEU A 374 10.32 -8.32 -2.34
CA LEU A 374 9.44 -8.61 -1.20
C LEU A 374 8.15 -9.25 -1.68
N ASP A 375 7.71 -10.26 -0.93
CA ASP A 375 6.42 -10.90 -1.06
C ASP A 375 5.40 -10.09 -0.21
N LEU A 376 4.47 -9.44 -0.90
CA LEU A 376 3.45 -8.56 -0.35
C LEU A 376 2.06 -9.00 -0.83
N LEU A 377 1.01 -8.44 -0.27
CA LEU A 377 -0.36 -8.75 -0.71
C LEU A 377 -0.63 -8.30 -2.15
N CYS A 378 -0.03 -7.19 -2.60
CA CYS A 378 -0.23 -6.68 -3.95
C CYS A 378 0.74 -7.27 -4.99
N THR A 379 1.84 -7.90 -4.58
CA THR A 379 2.84 -8.50 -5.49
C THR A 379 3.79 -9.41 -4.74
N ASP A 380 4.32 -10.43 -5.41
CA ASP A 380 5.37 -11.34 -4.92
C ASP A 380 6.81 -10.88 -5.24
N SER A 381 6.97 -9.67 -5.79
CA SER A 381 8.24 -9.18 -6.32
C SER A 381 8.47 -7.68 -6.14
N TYR A 382 7.90 -7.10 -5.08
CA TYR A 382 8.08 -5.67 -4.80
C TYR A 382 9.56 -5.30 -4.66
N THR A 383 9.95 -4.27 -5.39
CA THR A 383 11.30 -3.70 -5.32
C THR A 383 11.18 -2.18 -5.25
N GLU A 384 11.85 -1.56 -4.29
CA GLU A 384 12.00 -0.12 -4.25
C GLU A 384 13.15 0.29 -5.18
N ASP A 385 12.91 1.25 -6.06
CA ASP A 385 13.96 1.81 -6.91
C ASP A 385 14.56 3.04 -6.25
N GLY A 386 15.74 2.89 -5.67
CA GLY A 386 16.44 3.98 -5.02
C GLY A 386 16.84 5.15 -5.93
N ALA A 387 16.80 4.97 -7.24
CA ALA A 387 17.06 6.05 -8.19
C ALA A 387 15.82 6.94 -8.44
N THR A 388 14.63 6.42 -8.18
CA THR A 388 13.36 7.13 -8.42
C THR A 388 12.50 7.28 -7.18
N HIS A 389 12.85 6.60 -6.07
CA HIS A 389 12.04 6.47 -4.85
C HIS A 389 10.58 6.05 -5.15
N SER A 390 10.45 5.19 -6.14
CA SER A 390 9.17 4.63 -6.59
C SER A 390 9.31 3.13 -6.81
N PRO A 391 8.26 2.34 -6.58
CA PRO A 391 8.35 0.90 -6.75
C PRO A 391 8.52 0.50 -8.21
N SER A 392 9.28 -0.56 -8.41
CA SER A 392 9.35 -1.33 -9.64
C SER A 392 8.81 -2.75 -9.40
N GLY A 393 8.41 -3.45 -10.47
CA GLY A 393 7.84 -4.79 -10.36
C GLY A 393 6.37 -4.82 -9.91
N LEU A 394 5.74 -3.65 -9.71
CA LEU A 394 4.31 -3.57 -9.47
C LEU A 394 3.55 -3.61 -10.80
N GLY A 395 2.57 -4.51 -10.89
CA GLY A 395 1.54 -4.45 -11.92
C GLY A 395 0.25 -3.84 -11.39
N MET A 396 -0.75 -3.81 -12.26
CA MET A 396 -2.10 -3.36 -11.88
C MET A 396 -3.16 -4.28 -12.44
N ALA A 397 -4.19 -4.48 -11.65
CA ALA A 397 -5.39 -5.17 -12.07
C ALA A 397 -6.16 -4.31 -13.06
N VAL A 398 -6.53 -4.89 -14.20
CA VAL A 398 -7.37 -4.23 -15.21
C VAL A 398 -8.79 -4.74 -15.10
N TYR A 399 -9.72 -3.81 -15.10
CA TYR A 399 -11.15 -4.07 -15.01
C TYR A 399 -11.90 -3.51 -16.21
N GLU A 400 -12.99 -4.18 -16.52
CA GLU A 400 -14.01 -3.66 -17.42
C GLU A 400 -15.35 -3.51 -16.69
N ILE A 401 -16.09 -2.44 -17.03
CA ILE A 401 -17.51 -2.34 -16.73
C ILE A 401 -18.27 -2.52 -18.03
N THR A 402 -19.23 -3.41 -18.04
CA THR A 402 -20.16 -3.61 -19.16
C THR A 402 -21.59 -3.56 -18.65
N ASP A 403 -22.37 -2.60 -19.16
CA ASP A 403 -23.76 -2.37 -18.76
C ASP A 403 -23.97 -2.30 -17.23
N GLY A 404 -23.04 -1.60 -16.55
CA GLY A 404 -23.05 -1.44 -15.10
C GLY A 404 -22.57 -2.67 -14.31
N VAL A 405 -21.96 -3.66 -14.95
CA VAL A 405 -21.39 -4.85 -14.29
C VAL A 405 -19.86 -4.77 -14.34
N LEU A 406 -19.25 -4.86 -13.18
CA LEU A 406 -17.80 -4.83 -13.01
C LEU A 406 -17.21 -6.23 -13.16
N GLU A 407 -16.16 -6.37 -13.99
CA GLU A 407 -15.42 -7.60 -14.18
C GLU A 407 -13.90 -7.38 -14.13
N TYR A 408 -13.19 -8.18 -13.39
CA TYR A 408 -11.73 -8.29 -13.47
C TYR A 408 -11.33 -8.99 -14.78
N LYS A 409 -10.32 -8.49 -15.47
CA LYS A 409 -9.84 -9.05 -16.74
C LYS A 409 -8.46 -9.69 -16.65
N THR A 410 -7.49 -8.94 -16.17
CA THR A 410 -6.10 -9.39 -16.18
C THR A 410 -5.25 -8.52 -15.24
N TYR A 411 -4.00 -8.93 -15.05
CA TYR A 411 -2.98 -8.15 -14.38
C TYR A 411 -1.91 -7.75 -15.40
N LEU A 412 -1.53 -6.48 -15.46
CA LEU A 412 -0.53 -5.98 -16.39
C LEU A 412 0.58 -5.24 -15.63
N ASN A 413 1.81 -5.46 -16.05
CA ASN A 413 2.97 -4.69 -15.60
C ASN A 413 3.21 -3.49 -16.53
N PRO A 414 3.71 -2.36 -16.00
CA PRO A 414 4.03 -1.18 -16.79
C PRO A 414 5.14 -1.41 -17.79
#